data_54d1766732f39fba9c1af9357f1d8723
#
_entry.id   54d1766732f39fba9c1af9357f1d8723
#
_cell.length_a   1.000
_cell.length_b   1.000
_cell.length_c   1.000
_cell.angle_alpha   90.00
_cell.angle_beta   90.00
_cell.angle_gamma   90.00
#
_symmetry.space_group_name_H-M   'P 1'
#
loop_
_entity.id
_entity.type
_entity.pdbx_description
1 polymer ?
#
loop_
_entity_poly.entity_id
_entity_poly.type
_entity_poly.pdbx_seq_one_letter_code
_entity_poly.pdbx_strand_id
1 'polypeptide(L)'
;MAMQECKRAILGKALEDLVARARSGKEPCRIGLMASGGEHSDAEFLAAASAAMSADPALTVVGVGPKPSGILPQGMDWIETGCEGPELASGMENALSQGRIHGAVALHYPFPLGVTTVGRVLTPGTGKPLFMASCTGMSAAHRQEAMLRNAILGVAVAKALGITC
;
A
#
# COMPACT_ATOMS: atom_id res chain seq x y z
N MET A 1 -16.02 26.07 1.15
CA MET A 1 -16.87 24.91 0.86
C MET A 1 -16.55 24.32 -0.52
N ALA A 2 -16.66 25.04 -1.63
CA ALA A 2 -16.45 24.54 -3.00
C ALA A 2 -15.06 23.87 -3.26
N MET A 3 -13.98 24.38 -2.69
CA MET A 3 -12.62 23.83 -2.91
C MET A 3 -12.41 22.48 -2.23
N GLN A 4 -13.13 22.19 -1.17
CA GLN A 4 -13.06 20.94 -0.43
C GLN A 4 -13.90 19.84 -1.09
N GLU A 5 -15.03 20.24 -1.72
CA GLU A 5 -15.82 19.34 -2.56
C GLU A 5 -15.09 18.96 -3.85
N CYS A 6 -14.39 19.91 -4.47
CA CYS A 6 -13.56 19.63 -5.64
C CYS A 6 -12.43 18.63 -5.35
N LYS A 7 -11.75 18.76 -4.21
CA LYS A 7 -10.69 17.81 -3.79
C LYS A 7 -11.26 16.41 -3.51
N ARG A 8 -12.45 16.31 -2.91
CA ARG A 8 -13.12 15.03 -2.67
C ARG A 8 -13.55 14.36 -3.96
N ALA A 9 -14.08 15.13 -4.91
CA ALA A 9 -14.47 14.61 -6.22
C ALA A 9 -13.27 14.10 -7.02
N ILE A 10 -12.14 14.82 -6.98
CA ILE A 10 -10.90 14.42 -7.66
C ILE A 10 -10.34 13.13 -7.05
N LEU A 11 -10.32 13.04 -5.72
CA LEU A 11 -9.83 11.84 -5.02
C LEU A 11 -10.74 10.64 -5.26
N GLY A 12 -12.06 10.84 -5.22
CA GLY A 12 -13.05 9.79 -5.52
C GLY A 12 -12.87 9.25 -6.93
N LYS A 13 -12.78 10.15 -7.92
CA LYS A 13 -12.56 9.77 -9.31
C LYS A 13 -11.22 9.05 -9.53
N ALA A 14 -10.14 9.51 -8.91
CA ALA A 14 -8.83 8.86 -9.01
C ALA A 14 -8.86 7.43 -8.43
N LEU A 15 -9.57 7.20 -7.32
CA LEU A 15 -9.77 5.89 -6.74
C LEU A 15 -10.64 4.99 -7.63
N GLU A 16 -11.73 5.52 -8.20
CA GLU A 16 -12.58 4.80 -9.14
C GLU A 16 -11.82 4.40 -10.40
N ASP A 17 -11.02 5.30 -10.97
CA ASP A 17 -10.16 5.02 -12.13
C ASP A 17 -9.11 3.96 -11.82
N LEU A 18 -8.52 3.98 -10.62
CA LEU A 18 -7.55 2.98 -10.16
C LEU A 18 -8.19 1.58 -10.04
N VAL A 19 -9.38 1.50 -9.45
CA VAL A 19 -10.15 0.25 -9.33
C VAL A 19 -10.59 -0.24 -10.71
N ALA A 20 -11.01 0.65 -11.60
CA ALA A 20 -11.41 0.29 -12.97
C ALA A 20 -10.22 -0.25 -13.78
N ARG A 21 -9.03 0.36 -13.65
CA ARG A 21 -7.78 -0.13 -14.27
C ARG A 21 -7.38 -1.50 -13.72
N ALA A 22 -7.39 -1.67 -12.39
CA ALA A 22 -7.10 -2.94 -11.75
C ALA A 22 -8.05 -4.06 -12.21
N ARG A 23 -9.34 -3.75 -12.38
CA ARG A 23 -10.35 -4.72 -12.87
C ARG A 23 -10.27 -4.99 -14.36
N SER A 24 -9.76 -4.04 -15.15
CA SER A 24 -9.69 -4.22 -16.61
C SER A 24 -8.59 -5.18 -17.06
N GLY A 25 -7.64 -5.52 -16.18
CA GLY A 25 -6.53 -6.43 -16.48
C GLY A 25 -5.60 -5.94 -17.60
N LYS A 26 -5.76 -4.70 -18.06
CA LYS A 26 -5.02 -4.17 -19.23
C LYS A 26 -3.60 -3.73 -18.90
N GLU A 27 -3.33 -3.42 -17.64
CA GLU A 27 -1.98 -3.09 -17.17
C GLU A 27 -1.68 -3.90 -15.92
N PRO A 28 -0.49 -4.51 -15.81
CA PRO A 28 -0.11 -5.25 -14.61
C PRO A 28 -0.12 -4.30 -13.39
N CYS A 29 -0.70 -4.76 -12.30
CA CYS A 29 -0.67 -4.03 -11.04
C CYS A 29 0.75 -4.08 -10.46
N ARG A 30 1.40 -2.94 -10.38
CA ARG A 30 2.79 -2.83 -9.89
C ARG A 30 2.78 -2.52 -8.41
N ILE A 31 3.25 -3.45 -7.59
CA ILE A 31 3.31 -3.30 -6.13
C ILE A 31 4.76 -3.21 -5.69
N GLY A 32 5.09 -2.08 -5.07
CA GLY A 32 6.38 -1.86 -4.43
C GLY A 32 6.51 -2.71 -3.17
N LEU A 33 7.59 -3.48 -3.05
CA LEU A 33 7.89 -4.28 -1.88
C LEU A 33 9.20 -3.78 -1.26
N MET A 34 9.13 -3.30 -0.02
CA MET A 34 10.30 -2.78 0.70
C MET A 34 11.27 -3.93 1.01
N ALA A 35 12.50 -3.83 0.49
CA ALA A 35 13.49 -4.89 0.47
C ALA A 35 14.50 -4.83 1.62
N SER A 36 14.25 -4.03 2.65
CA SER A 36 15.14 -3.90 3.80
C SER A 36 14.35 -3.65 5.08
N GLY A 37 14.98 -3.88 6.23
CA GLY A 37 14.37 -3.67 7.54
C GLY A 37 13.54 -4.84 8.05
N GLY A 38 13.47 -5.94 7.33
CA GLY A 38 12.81 -7.18 7.74
C GLY A 38 13.76 -8.19 8.38
N GLU A 39 13.19 -9.21 9.03
CA GLU A 39 13.91 -10.33 9.63
C GLU A 39 14.20 -11.45 8.61
N HIS A 40 13.70 -11.32 7.38
CA HIS A 40 13.81 -12.30 6.32
C HIS A 40 15.05 -12.07 5.46
N SER A 41 15.64 -13.18 4.99
CA SER A 41 16.76 -13.16 4.06
C SER A 41 16.33 -12.71 2.65
N ASP A 42 17.28 -12.22 1.84
CA ASP A 42 17.04 -11.88 0.44
C ASP A 42 16.41 -13.04 -0.35
N ALA A 43 16.84 -14.28 -0.05
CA ALA A 43 16.31 -15.47 -0.72
C ALA A 43 14.84 -15.71 -0.42
N GLU A 44 14.42 -15.56 0.84
CA GLU A 44 13.01 -15.68 1.25
C GLU A 44 12.16 -14.56 0.63
N PHE A 45 12.69 -13.33 0.61
CA PHE A 45 12.06 -12.17 -0.01
C PHE A 45 11.80 -12.41 -1.51
N LEU A 46 12.83 -12.83 -2.24
CA LEU A 46 12.73 -13.11 -3.68
C LEU A 46 11.79 -14.30 -3.97
N ALA A 47 11.84 -15.35 -3.14
CA ALA A 47 10.94 -16.49 -3.25
C ALA A 47 9.46 -16.09 -3.04
N ALA A 48 9.19 -15.28 -2.02
CA ALA A 48 7.84 -14.77 -1.76
C ALA A 48 7.31 -13.88 -2.91
N ALA A 49 8.16 -12.99 -3.45
CA ALA A 49 7.82 -12.17 -4.61
C ALA A 49 7.51 -13.02 -5.85
N SER A 50 8.33 -14.04 -6.11
CA SER A 50 8.11 -15.00 -7.20
C SER A 50 6.81 -15.76 -7.04
N ALA A 51 6.51 -16.25 -5.84
CA ALA A 51 5.27 -16.96 -5.55
C ALA A 51 4.03 -16.05 -5.76
N ALA A 52 4.09 -14.80 -5.32
CA ALA A 52 3.01 -13.83 -5.50
C ALA A 52 2.73 -13.56 -6.99
N MET A 53 3.76 -13.30 -7.79
CA MET A 53 3.62 -13.08 -9.25
C MET A 53 3.16 -14.33 -9.98
N SER A 54 3.53 -15.53 -9.52
CA SER A 54 3.06 -16.78 -10.09
C SER A 54 1.58 -17.06 -9.79
N ALA A 55 1.10 -16.59 -8.62
CA ALA A 55 -0.30 -16.74 -8.23
C ALA A 55 -1.23 -15.76 -8.97
N ASP A 56 -0.74 -14.60 -9.37
CA ASP A 56 -1.50 -13.59 -10.12
C ASP A 56 -0.64 -12.99 -11.25
N PRO A 57 -0.86 -13.41 -12.50
CA PRO A 57 -0.13 -12.90 -13.66
C PRO A 57 -0.32 -11.40 -13.93
N ALA A 58 -1.37 -10.78 -13.35
CA ALA A 58 -1.58 -9.33 -13.44
C ALA A 58 -0.73 -8.55 -12.41
N LEU A 59 -0.03 -9.23 -11.51
CA LEU A 59 0.82 -8.63 -10.51
C LEU A 59 2.28 -8.55 -10.98
N THR A 60 2.85 -7.37 -10.90
CA THR A 60 4.30 -7.15 -10.98
C THR A 60 4.82 -6.68 -9.63
N VAL A 61 5.73 -7.42 -9.04
CA VAL A 61 6.43 -6.97 -7.83
C VAL A 61 7.63 -6.11 -8.23
N VAL A 62 7.76 -4.97 -7.58
CA VAL A 62 8.86 -4.03 -7.73
C VAL A 62 9.61 -3.95 -6.40
N GLY A 63 10.77 -4.53 -6.30
CA GLY A 63 11.61 -4.39 -5.09
C GLY A 63 12.09 -2.95 -4.94
N VAL A 64 12.06 -2.42 -3.73
CA VAL A 64 12.56 -1.07 -3.41
C VAL A 64 13.53 -1.18 -2.25
N GLY A 65 14.79 -0.87 -2.50
CA GLY A 65 15.84 -1.01 -1.49
C GLY A 65 17.21 -1.28 -2.10
N PRO A 66 18.19 -1.65 -1.29
CA PRO A 66 19.49 -2.10 -1.77
C PRO A 66 19.30 -3.35 -2.63
N LYS A 67 20.02 -3.40 -3.75
CA LYS A 67 19.90 -4.52 -4.70
C LYS A 67 20.36 -5.82 -4.03
N PRO A 68 19.56 -6.89 -4.06
CA PRO A 68 19.92 -8.16 -3.45
C PRO A 68 21.07 -8.83 -4.19
N SER A 69 21.81 -9.67 -3.49
CA SER A 69 22.94 -10.41 -4.05
C SER A 69 22.53 -11.53 -5.00
N GLY A 70 21.24 -11.85 -5.11
CA GLY A 70 20.70 -12.94 -5.91
C GLY A 70 20.20 -12.51 -7.29
N ILE A 71 19.83 -13.52 -8.10
CA ILE A 71 19.16 -13.30 -9.39
C ILE A 71 17.72 -12.94 -9.14
N LEU A 72 17.26 -11.82 -9.71
CA LEU A 72 15.85 -11.41 -9.60
C LEU A 72 14.95 -12.42 -10.32
N PRO A 73 13.77 -12.75 -9.74
CA PRO A 73 12.75 -13.53 -10.42
C PRO A 73 12.34 -12.91 -11.75
N GLN A 74 11.99 -13.75 -12.72
CA GLN A 74 11.53 -13.28 -14.02
C GLN A 74 10.29 -12.39 -13.88
N GLY A 75 10.32 -11.21 -14.48
CA GLY A 75 9.23 -10.23 -14.43
C GLY A 75 9.23 -9.32 -13.19
N MET A 76 10.18 -9.50 -12.27
CA MET A 76 10.36 -8.60 -11.13
C MET A 76 11.22 -7.41 -11.53
N ASP A 77 10.76 -6.21 -11.21
CA ASP A 77 11.53 -4.97 -11.37
C ASP A 77 12.19 -4.56 -10.03
N TRP A 78 13.17 -3.65 -10.12
CA TRP A 78 13.88 -3.14 -8.95
C TRP A 78 14.09 -1.63 -9.00
N ILE A 79 13.88 -0.96 -7.87
CA ILE A 79 14.24 0.43 -7.64
C ILE A 79 15.31 0.44 -6.56
N GLU A 80 16.53 0.72 -6.95
CA GLU A 80 17.66 0.76 -6.03
C GLU A 80 17.60 2.05 -5.19
N THR A 81 17.71 1.88 -3.87
CA THR A 81 17.79 2.96 -2.87
C THR A 81 18.84 2.59 -1.83
N GLY A 82 19.17 3.51 -0.94
CA GLY A 82 19.95 3.18 0.25
C GLY A 82 19.22 2.20 1.19
N CYS A 83 19.94 1.71 2.18
CA CYS A 83 19.42 0.73 3.13
C CYS A 83 18.78 1.36 4.37
N GLU A 84 18.93 2.65 4.57
CA GLU A 84 18.40 3.36 5.73
C GLU A 84 16.89 3.63 5.58
N GLY A 85 16.16 3.58 6.69
CA GLY A 85 14.71 3.75 6.72
C GLY A 85 14.19 5.00 6.01
N PRO A 86 14.78 6.18 6.21
CA PRO A 86 14.38 7.40 5.48
C PRO A 86 14.59 7.34 3.97
N GLU A 87 15.67 6.73 3.50
CA GLU A 87 15.97 6.58 2.08
C GLU A 87 15.03 5.60 1.40
N LEU A 88 14.74 4.47 2.07
CA LEU A 88 13.75 3.50 1.64
C LEU A 88 12.36 4.11 1.54
N ALA A 89 11.95 4.86 2.57
CA ALA A 89 10.65 5.53 2.60
C ALA A 89 10.53 6.54 1.46
N SER A 90 11.55 7.40 1.27
CA SER A 90 11.59 8.39 0.19
C SER A 90 11.59 7.72 -1.19
N GLY A 91 12.31 6.61 -1.36
CA GLY A 91 12.31 5.82 -2.60
C GLY A 91 10.94 5.26 -2.93
N MET A 92 10.23 4.73 -1.93
CA MET A 92 8.88 4.21 -2.06
C MET A 92 7.86 5.32 -2.40
N GLU A 93 7.92 6.45 -1.69
CA GLU A 93 7.05 7.61 -1.92
C GLU A 93 7.27 8.22 -3.32
N ASN A 94 8.52 8.34 -3.74
CA ASN A 94 8.86 8.82 -5.09
C ASN A 94 8.34 7.87 -6.16
N ALA A 95 8.46 6.56 -5.96
CA ALA A 95 7.95 5.57 -6.89
C ALA A 95 6.42 5.63 -7.02
N LEU A 96 5.70 5.83 -5.90
CA LEU A 96 4.24 6.04 -5.87
C LEU A 96 3.85 7.35 -6.58
N SER A 97 4.51 8.45 -6.26
CA SER A 97 4.19 9.77 -6.83
C SER A 97 4.45 9.84 -8.34
N GLN A 98 5.44 9.10 -8.83
CA GLN A 98 5.78 8.98 -10.25
C GLN A 98 4.93 7.93 -10.99
N GLY A 99 4.03 7.22 -10.31
CA GLY A 99 3.23 6.15 -10.91
C GLY A 99 4.05 4.92 -11.32
N ARG A 100 5.27 4.76 -10.82
CA ARG A 100 6.11 3.57 -11.09
C ARG A 100 5.59 2.34 -10.37
N ILE A 101 4.92 2.54 -9.24
CA ILE A 101 4.18 1.55 -8.47
C ILE A 101 2.79 2.10 -8.15
N HIS A 102 1.81 1.22 -8.01
CA HIS A 102 0.41 1.56 -7.72
C HIS A 102 0.05 1.41 -6.25
N GLY A 103 0.86 0.67 -5.51
CA GLY A 103 0.74 0.44 -4.08
C GLY A 103 2.08 0.00 -3.51
N ALA A 104 2.17 -0.04 -2.19
CA ALA A 104 3.39 -0.39 -1.48
C ALA A 104 3.11 -1.35 -0.32
N VAL A 105 4.03 -2.29 -0.11
CA VAL A 105 4.08 -3.18 1.06
C VAL A 105 5.39 -2.91 1.77
N ALA A 106 5.29 -2.54 3.04
CA ALA A 106 6.44 -2.28 3.89
C ALA A 106 6.25 -2.96 5.25
N LEU A 107 7.29 -3.55 5.79
CA LEU A 107 7.24 -4.19 7.10
C LEU A 107 7.35 -3.16 8.23
N HIS A 108 8.29 -2.24 8.11
CA HIS A 108 8.52 -1.16 9.07
C HIS A 108 8.59 0.18 8.31
N TYR A 109 7.46 0.88 8.24
CA TYR A 109 7.42 2.18 7.60
C TYR A 109 7.38 3.29 8.66
N PRO A 110 8.25 4.30 8.61
CA PRO A 110 8.24 5.43 9.54
C PRO A 110 7.10 6.39 9.21
N PHE A 111 5.86 6.01 9.57
CA PHE A 111 4.70 6.84 9.34
C PHE A 111 4.84 8.19 10.05
N PRO A 112 4.66 9.31 9.33
CA PRO A 112 4.58 10.61 9.99
C PRO A 112 3.35 10.67 10.92
N LEU A 113 3.41 11.53 11.92
CA LEU A 113 2.28 11.75 12.82
C LEU A 113 1.04 12.21 12.04
N GLY A 114 -0.14 11.70 12.42
CA GLY A 114 -1.41 12.08 11.82
C GLY A 114 -1.81 11.29 10.57
N VAL A 115 -0.97 10.36 10.10
CA VAL A 115 -1.33 9.46 9.00
C VAL A 115 -2.24 8.36 9.50
N THR A 116 -3.37 8.15 8.82
CA THR A 116 -4.28 7.05 9.10
C THR A 116 -3.86 5.79 8.34
N THR A 117 -3.67 4.70 9.06
CA THR A 117 -3.42 3.37 8.50
C THR A 117 -4.69 2.53 8.60
N VAL A 118 -5.02 1.79 7.53
CA VAL A 118 -6.17 0.87 7.52
C VAL A 118 -5.65 -0.54 7.33
N GLY A 119 -5.81 -1.37 8.37
CA GLY A 119 -5.46 -2.78 8.36
C GLY A 119 -6.69 -3.66 8.13
N ARG A 120 -6.52 -4.75 7.38
CA ARG A 120 -7.53 -5.81 7.25
C ARG A 120 -7.07 -7.05 8.02
N VAL A 121 -7.89 -7.50 8.95
CA VAL A 121 -7.68 -8.73 9.72
C VAL A 121 -8.88 -9.66 9.55
N LEU A 122 -8.70 -10.94 9.86
CA LEU A 122 -9.81 -11.89 9.93
C LEU A 122 -10.20 -12.09 11.39
N THR A 123 -11.49 -12.06 11.69
CA THR A 123 -12.00 -12.31 13.04
C THR A 123 -11.75 -13.76 13.45
N PRO A 124 -11.15 -14.02 14.61
CA PRO A 124 -10.73 -15.38 15.01
C PRO A 124 -11.88 -16.40 15.05
N GLY A 125 -13.08 -15.98 15.46
CA GLY A 125 -14.21 -16.90 15.64
C GLY A 125 -15.01 -17.18 14.36
N THR A 126 -15.07 -16.23 13.43
CA THR A 126 -15.96 -16.31 12.25
C THR A 126 -15.25 -16.23 10.91
N GLY A 127 -13.95 -15.92 10.88
CA GLY A 127 -13.17 -15.74 9.65
C GLY A 127 -13.64 -14.56 8.79
N LYS A 128 -14.48 -13.67 9.33
CA LYS A 128 -14.96 -12.50 8.58
C LYS A 128 -13.93 -11.39 8.55
N PRO A 129 -13.83 -10.63 7.43
CA PRO A 129 -12.94 -9.49 7.36
C PRO A 129 -13.38 -8.39 8.34
N LEU A 130 -12.41 -7.87 9.09
CA LEU A 130 -12.54 -6.70 9.95
C LEU A 130 -11.53 -5.66 9.51
N PHE A 131 -11.95 -4.41 9.38
CA PHE A 131 -11.08 -3.28 9.08
C PHE A 131 -10.81 -2.47 10.33
N MET A 132 -9.54 -2.20 10.58
CA MET A 132 -9.08 -1.36 11.69
C MET A 132 -8.41 -0.13 11.10
N ALA A 133 -8.97 1.05 11.34
CA ALA A 133 -8.38 2.31 10.95
C ALA A 133 -7.83 3.03 12.18
N SER A 134 -6.54 3.26 12.21
CA SER A 134 -5.84 3.94 13.30
C SER A 134 -4.83 4.94 12.75
N CYS A 135 -4.35 5.85 13.59
CA CYS A 135 -3.28 6.77 13.21
C CYS A 135 -2.20 6.84 14.29
N THR A 136 -0.99 7.17 13.89
CA THR A 136 0.11 7.51 14.79
C THR A 136 -0.08 8.94 15.28
N GLY A 137 -0.38 9.11 16.56
CA GLY A 137 -0.79 10.40 17.11
C GLY A 137 -2.25 10.72 16.78
N MET A 138 -2.55 11.94 16.36
CA MET A 138 -3.90 12.37 15.97
C MET A 138 -3.92 12.84 14.51
N SER A 139 -4.90 12.37 13.76
CA SER A 139 -5.14 12.78 12.36
C SER A 139 -5.91 14.11 12.23
N ALA A 140 -6.27 14.73 13.35
CA ALA A 140 -6.97 16.02 13.42
C ALA A 140 -6.71 16.72 14.76
N ALA A 141 -7.08 18.00 14.86
CA ALA A 141 -6.89 18.80 16.06
C ALA A 141 -7.67 18.28 17.28
N HIS A 142 -8.82 17.64 17.04
CA HIS A 142 -9.69 17.10 18.08
C HIS A 142 -9.79 15.58 17.94
N ARG A 143 -9.82 14.88 19.09
CA ARG A 143 -9.90 13.41 19.14
C ARG A 143 -11.14 12.86 18.43
N GLN A 144 -12.29 13.49 18.59
CA GLN A 144 -13.54 13.08 17.92
C GLN A 144 -13.43 13.21 16.40
N GLU A 145 -12.84 14.29 15.91
CA GLU A 145 -12.61 14.49 14.48
C GLU A 145 -11.63 13.45 13.92
N ALA A 146 -10.56 13.14 14.66
CA ALA A 146 -9.61 12.10 14.28
C ALA A 146 -10.28 10.73 14.17
N MET A 147 -11.14 10.37 15.14
CA MET A 147 -11.90 9.11 15.12
C MET A 147 -12.86 9.07 13.93
N LEU A 148 -13.58 10.15 13.65
CA LEU A 148 -14.49 10.23 12.51
C LEU A 148 -13.73 10.11 11.18
N ARG A 149 -12.60 10.79 11.06
CA ARG A 149 -11.75 10.71 9.87
C ARG A 149 -11.23 9.29 9.63
N ASN A 150 -10.75 8.63 10.68
CA ASN A 150 -10.28 7.25 10.60
C ASN A 150 -11.42 6.29 10.18
N ALA A 151 -12.62 6.47 10.75
CA ALA A 151 -13.78 5.67 10.39
C ALA A 151 -14.17 5.84 8.91
N ILE A 152 -14.20 7.07 8.40
CA ILE A 152 -14.48 7.37 6.98
C ILE A 152 -13.47 6.69 6.07
N LEU A 153 -12.17 6.75 6.41
CA LEU A 153 -11.11 6.10 5.63
C LEU A 153 -11.22 4.58 5.65
N GLY A 154 -11.54 3.99 6.82
CA GLY A 154 -11.80 2.56 6.94
C GLY A 154 -12.97 2.10 6.07
N VAL A 155 -14.08 2.85 6.08
CA VAL A 155 -15.25 2.58 5.22
C VAL A 155 -14.91 2.72 3.74
N ALA A 156 -14.12 3.72 3.36
CA ALA A 156 -13.70 3.92 1.98
C ALA A 156 -12.89 2.73 1.45
N VAL A 157 -11.94 2.22 2.27
CA VAL A 157 -11.15 1.02 1.93
C VAL A 157 -12.03 -0.23 1.84
N ALA A 158 -12.95 -0.42 2.80
CA ALA A 158 -13.87 -1.56 2.77
C ALA A 158 -14.73 -1.57 1.49
N LYS A 159 -15.27 -0.42 1.09
CA LYS A 159 -16.05 -0.27 -0.15
C LYS A 159 -15.19 -0.51 -1.41
N ALA A 160 -13.96 -0.01 -1.44
CA ALA A 160 -13.04 -0.25 -2.55
C ALA A 160 -12.74 -1.75 -2.75
N LEU A 161 -12.78 -2.53 -1.67
CA LEU A 161 -12.62 -3.99 -1.68
C LEU A 161 -13.93 -4.74 -1.95
N GLY A 162 -15.01 -4.04 -2.28
CA GLY A 162 -16.31 -4.64 -2.62
C GLY A 162 -17.08 -5.17 -1.41
N ILE A 163 -16.72 -4.76 -0.21
CA ILE A 163 -17.45 -5.13 1.00
C ILE A 163 -18.60 -4.13 1.18
N THR A 164 -19.82 -4.64 1.06
CA THR A 164 -21.05 -3.90 1.35
C THR A 164 -21.43 -4.11 2.80
N CYS A 165 -21.70 -3.03 3.52
CA CYS A 165 -22.32 -3.08 4.86
C CYS A 165 -23.83 -3.18 4.73
#